data_78bb513dbdf076b3b1c337780ab572fd
#
_entry.id   78bb513dbdf076b3b1c337780ab572fd
#
_cell.length_a   1.000
_cell.length_b   1.000
_cell.length_c   1.000
_cell.angle_alpha   90.00
_cell.angle_beta   90.00
_cell.angle_gamma   90.00
#
_symmetry.space_group_name_H-M   'P 1'
#
loop_
_entity.id
_entity.type
_entity.pdbx_description
1 polymer ?
#
loop_
_entity_poly.entity_id
_entity_poly.type
_entity_poly.pdbx_seq_one_letter_code
_entity_poly.pdbx_strand_id
1 'polypeptide(L)'
;KLGFRIPLQAAQHLYTVTTPLPALANEDVEVRHPLLRHQDHAMYFRQHYQQYGVGSYRHVPLMVEAHELGARGGTAQLPFTPEHFTAGWESATELMPALRTADLVTKFNGMFAFTIDGYPVMGETPVAGLWSCVGLWLTHAGGAARAIAEWMTEGTPSMDLREADITRFQPHQ
;
A
#
# COMPACT_ATOMS: atom_id res chain seq x y z
N LYS A 1 11.78 -6.40 23.29
CA LYS A 1 11.03 -5.14 23.33
C LYS A 1 12.05 -4.02 23.53
N LEU A 2 12.12 -3.05 22.61
CA LEU A 2 13.20 -2.08 22.54
C LEU A 2 12.90 -0.75 23.28
N GLY A 3 11.74 -0.67 23.95
CA GLY A 3 11.39 0.48 24.79
C GLY A 3 10.87 1.71 24.04
N PHE A 4 10.69 1.64 22.72
CA PHE A 4 10.07 2.71 21.93
C PHE A 4 9.00 2.15 20.99
N ARG A 5 8.15 3.01 20.46
CA ARG A 5 7.12 2.69 19.49
C ARG A 5 7.33 3.50 18.21
N ILE A 6 7.02 2.90 17.07
CA ILE A 6 6.84 3.63 15.82
C ILE A 6 5.34 3.84 15.68
N PRO A 7 4.84 5.08 15.54
CA PRO A 7 3.41 5.39 15.51
C PRO A 7 2.81 5.03 14.16
N LEU A 8 2.57 3.74 13.96
CA LEU A 8 1.94 3.18 12.76
C LEU A 8 0.57 2.59 13.11
N GLN A 9 -0.42 2.91 12.28
CA GLN A 9 -1.73 2.31 12.32
C GLN A 9 -1.91 1.43 11.09
N ALA A 10 -2.24 0.16 11.30
CA ALA A 10 -2.58 -0.73 10.21
C ALA A 10 -4.00 -0.45 9.71
N ALA A 11 -4.18 -0.47 8.39
CA ALA A 11 -5.48 -0.32 7.73
C ALA A 11 -5.59 -1.27 6.55
N GLN A 12 -6.80 -1.76 6.30
CA GLN A 12 -7.08 -2.66 5.20
C GLN A 12 -7.21 -1.90 3.89
N HIS A 13 -6.85 -2.58 2.81
CA HIS A 13 -7.02 -2.09 1.45
C HIS A 13 -7.52 -3.21 0.55
N LEU A 14 -8.62 -2.96 -0.16
CA LEU A 14 -9.29 -3.95 -0.97
C LEU A 14 -8.66 -4.05 -2.37
N TYR A 15 -8.34 -5.27 -2.75
CA TYR A 15 -7.82 -5.60 -4.08
C TYR A 15 -8.48 -6.85 -4.64
N THR A 16 -8.78 -6.81 -5.92
CA THR A 16 -9.41 -7.92 -6.63
C THR A 16 -8.74 -8.15 -7.97
N VAL A 17 -8.85 -9.39 -8.50
CA VAL A 17 -8.46 -9.72 -9.88
C VAL A 17 -9.66 -10.35 -10.58
N THR A 18 -9.92 -9.95 -11.82
CA THR A 18 -11.05 -10.41 -12.62
C THR A 18 -10.82 -11.79 -13.21
N THR A 19 -11.88 -12.41 -13.74
CA THR A 19 -11.77 -13.46 -14.77
C THR A 19 -11.07 -12.90 -16.01
N PRO A 20 -10.54 -13.76 -16.92
CA PRO A 20 -10.00 -13.33 -18.21
C PRO A 20 -10.99 -12.46 -18.99
N LEU A 21 -10.48 -11.37 -19.56
CA LEU A 21 -11.27 -10.43 -20.35
C LEU A 21 -11.14 -10.75 -21.83
N PRO A 22 -12.24 -10.78 -22.61
CA PRO A 22 -12.17 -11.02 -24.05
C PRO A 22 -11.24 -10.06 -24.80
N ALA A 23 -11.16 -8.81 -24.36
CA ALA A 23 -10.26 -7.81 -24.94
C ALA A 23 -8.77 -8.13 -24.76
N LEU A 24 -8.42 -9.05 -23.85
CA LEU A 24 -7.06 -9.47 -23.55
C LEU A 24 -6.81 -10.95 -23.91
N ALA A 25 -7.68 -11.59 -24.67
CA ALA A 25 -7.66 -13.04 -24.92
C ALA A 25 -6.33 -13.57 -25.50
N ASN A 26 -5.56 -12.72 -26.18
CA ASN A 26 -4.28 -13.09 -26.80
C ASN A 26 -3.06 -12.54 -26.04
N GLU A 27 -3.25 -11.99 -24.84
CA GLU A 27 -2.14 -11.44 -24.08
C GLU A 27 -1.36 -12.56 -23.39
N ASP A 28 -0.08 -12.65 -23.73
CA ASP A 28 0.89 -13.62 -23.20
C ASP A 28 1.91 -12.99 -22.25
N VAL A 29 1.86 -11.65 -22.10
CA VAL A 29 2.71 -10.86 -21.23
C VAL A 29 1.92 -10.38 -20.00
N GLU A 30 2.51 -10.47 -18.83
CA GLU A 30 1.82 -10.12 -17.59
C GLU A 30 1.35 -8.65 -17.55
N VAL A 31 2.19 -7.74 -18.03
CA VAL A 31 1.88 -6.31 -18.07
C VAL A 31 2.32 -5.73 -19.43
N ARG A 32 1.37 -5.47 -20.30
CA ARG A 32 1.56 -4.77 -21.58
C ARG A 32 1.01 -3.35 -21.52
N HIS A 33 -0.11 -3.17 -20.83
CA HIS A 33 -0.75 -1.88 -20.67
C HIS A 33 -0.19 -1.11 -19.46
N PRO A 34 -0.16 0.23 -19.50
CA PRO A 34 0.24 1.04 -18.35
C PRO A 34 -0.60 0.74 -17.12
N LEU A 35 0.01 0.84 -15.94
CA LEU A 35 -0.73 0.95 -14.68
C LEU A 35 -1.55 2.24 -14.71
N LEU A 36 -2.84 2.12 -14.45
CA LEU A 36 -3.76 3.25 -14.46
C LEU A 36 -4.10 3.64 -13.02
N ARG A 37 -3.93 4.90 -12.69
CA ARG A 37 -4.42 5.51 -11.45
C ARG A 37 -5.46 6.56 -11.79
N HIS A 38 -6.67 6.44 -11.21
CA HIS A 38 -7.72 7.43 -11.33
C HIS A 38 -7.95 8.09 -9.97
N GLN A 39 -7.49 9.32 -9.81
CA GLN A 39 -7.48 10.00 -8.51
C GLN A 39 -8.89 10.35 -8.02
N ASP A 40 -9.75 10.90 -8.89
CA ASP A 40 -11.09 11.34 -8.51
C ASP A 40 -11.98 10.18 -8.03
N HIS A 41 -11.78 8.98 -8.58
CA HIS A 41 -12.46 7.76 -8.15
C HIS A 41 -11.65 6.96 -7.11
N ALA A 42 -10.46 7.43 -6.71
CA ALA A 42 -9.59 6.79 -5.75
C ALA A 42 -9.33 5.30 -6.08
N MET A 43 -9.00 5.02 -7.35
CA MET A 43 -8.85 3.67 -7.89
C MET A 43 -7.56 3.50 -8.67
N TYR A 44 -7.13 2.25 -8.81
CA TYR A 44 -6.06 1.87 -9.72
C TYR A 44 -6.33 0.52 -10.37
N PHE A 45 -5.73 0.33 -11.56
CA PHE A 45 -5.89 -0.84 -12.39
C PHE A 45 -4.53 -1.34 -12.85
N ARG A 46 -4.36 -2.66 -12.83
CA ARG A 46 -3.15 -3.33 -13.34
C ARG A 46 -3.53 -4.55 -14.15
N GLN A 47 -2.92 -4.69 -15.31
CA GLN A 47 -3.04 -5.93 -16.10
C GLN A 47 -2.31 -7.08 -15.42
N HIS A 48 -2.91 -8.28 -15.46
CA HIS A 48 -2.34 -9.57 -15.08
C HIS A 48 -2.60 -10.56 -16.19
N TYR A 49 -1.74 -10.59 -17.21
CA TYR A 49 -1.97 -11.37 -18.44
C TYR A 49 -3.32 -10.98 -19.07
N GLN A 50 -4.27 -11.90 -19.06
CA GLN A 50 -5.62 -11.73 -19.64
C GLN A 50 -6.63 -11.13 -18.65
N GLN A 51 -6.20 -10.73 -17.47
CA GLN A 51 -7.04 -10.26 -16.37
C GLN A 51 -6.67 -8.83 -15.97
N TYR A 52 -7.56 -8.17 -15.25
CA TYR A 52 -7.24 -6.91 -14.57
C TYR A 52 -7.35 -7.03 -13.07
N GLY A 53 -6.32 -6.53 -12.40
CA GLY A 53 -6.35 -6.22 -10.98
C GLY A 53 -6.98 -4.85 -10.77
N VAL A 54 -7.87 -4.75 -9.80
CA VAL A 54 -8.59 -3.53 -9.44
C VAL A 54 -8.43 -3.28 -7.95
N GLY A 55 -7.81 -2.15 -7.59
CA GLY A 55 -7.72 -1.68 -6.23
C GLY A 55 -8.56 -0.43 -6.02
N SER A 56 -9.22 -0.33 -4.86
CA SER A 56 -10.09 0.79 -4.52
C SER A 56 -9.78 1.33 -3.14
N TYR A 57 -9.63 2.64 -3.04
CA TYR A 57 -9.62 3.40 -1.77
C TYR A 57 -10.98 4.02 -1.47
N ARG A 58 -12.01 3.72 -2.28
CA ARG A 58 -13.35 4.30 -2.15
C ARG A 58 -14.18 3.56 -1.11
N HIS A 59 -13.67 3.54 0.11
CA HIS A 59 -14.34 2.96 1.27
C HIS A 59 -13.92 3.72 2.54
N VAL A 60 -14.67 3.57 3.61
CA VAL A 60 -14.26 4.07 4.92
C VAL A 60 -12.97 3.38 5.37
N PRO A 61 -12.11 4.06 6.12
CA PRO A 61 -10.92 3.43 6.69
C PRO A 61 -11.26 2.20 7.54
N LEU A 62 -10.70 1.06 7.20
CA LEU A 62 -10.87 -0.21 7.93
C LEU A 62 -9.62 -0.43 8.76
N MET A 63 -9.60 0.11 9.97
CA MET A 63 -8.46 0.00 10.89
C MET A 63 -8.32 -1.43 11.42
N VAL A 64 -7.10 -1.84 11.68
CA VAL A 64 -6.76 -3.16 12.24
C VAL A 64 -5.91 -2.95 13.48
N GLU A 65 -6.34 -3.56 14.57
CA GLU A 65 -5.56 -3.53 15.81
C GLU A 65 -4.35 -4.46 15.72
N ALA A 66 -3.24 -4.07 16.34
CA ALA A 66 -1.99 -4.80 16.27
C ALA A 66 -2.11 -6.28 16.77
N HIS A 67 -3.05 -6.56 17.66
CA HIS A 67 -3.30 -7.91 18.19
C HIS A 67 -4.08 -8.80 17.20
N GLU A 68 -4.78 -8.22 16.24
CA GLU A 68 -5.50 -8.93 15.17
C GLU A 68 -4.56 -9.39 14.05
N LEU A 69 -3.37 -8.81 14.00
CA LEU A 69 -2.33 -9.22 13.07
C LEU A 69 -1.75 -10.55 13.53
N GLY A 70 -1.79 -11.55 12.67
CA GLY A 70 -1.26 -12.87 12.95
C GLY A 70 0.20 -12.85 13.43
N ALA A 71 0.67 -13.97 13.92
CA ALA A 71 2.05 -14.14 14.38
C ALA A 71 3.06 -13.74 13.30
N ARG A 72 4.27 -13.35 13.73
CA ARG A 72 5.39 -12.98 12.86
C ARG A 72 5.54 -13.94 11.68
N GLY A 73 5.51 -13.40 10.45
CA GLY A 73 5.64 -14.16 9.20
C GLY A 73 4.32 -14.64 8.59
N GLY A 74 3.17 -14.27 9.17
CA GLY A 74 1.87 -14.44 8.52
C GLY A 74 1.69 -13.55 7.28
N THR A 75 0.80 -13.95 6.39
CA THR A 75 0.43 -13.12 5.24
C THR A 75 -0.30 -11.87 5.72
N ALA A 76 0.08 -10.71 5.18
CA ALA A 76 -0.61 -9.45 5.44
C ALA A 76 -1.90 -9.34 4.58
N GLN A 77 -2.68 -10.43 4.55
CA GLN A 77 -3.94 -10.52 3.83
C GLN A 77 -5.05 -10.96 4.79
N LEU A 78 -6.14 -10.24 4.75
CA LEU A 78 -7.35 -10.51 5.51
C LEU A 78 -8.48 -10.95 4.57
N PRO A 79 -9.54 -11.58 5.11
CA PRO A 79 -10.73 -11.90 4.33
C PRO A 79 -11.29 -10.68 3.63
N PHE A 80 -11.71 -10.88 2.39
CA PHE A 80 -12.31 -9.81 1.58
C PHE A 80 -13.67 -9.36 2.16
N THR A 81 -13.89 -8.06 2.20
CA THR A 81 -15.13 -7.43 2.68
C THR A 81 -15.90 -6.84 1.50
N PRO A 82 -16.81 -7.60 0.84
CA PRO A 82 -17.47 -7.19 -0.39
C PRO A 82 -18.30 -5.91 -0.24
N GLU A 83 -18.90 -5.67 0.92
CA GLU A 83 -19.68 -4.50 1.23
C GLU A 83 -18.90 -3.19 1.13
N HIS A 84 -17.60 -3.24 1.38
CA HIS A 84 -16.68 -2.10 1.25
C HIS A 84 -16.12 -1.93 -0.17
N PHE A 85 -16.33 -2.92 -1.06
CA PHE A 85 -15.85 -2.86 -2.43
C PHE A 85 -16.91 -2.47 -3.46
N THR A 86 -18.20 -2.55 -3.12
CA THR A 86 -19.31 -2.32 -4.04
C THR A 86 -19.20 -0.99 -4.79
N ALA A 87 -19.05 0.12 -4.08
CA ALA A 87 -18.91 1.45 -4.69
C ALA A 87 -17.65 1.58 -5.57
N GLY A 88 -16.56 0.88 -5.19
CA GLY A 88 -15.36 0.78 -6.00
C GLY A 88 -15.61 0.00 -7.29
N TRP A 89 -16.31 -1.12 -7.22
CA TRP A 89 -16.62 -1.94 -8.40
C TRP A 89 -17.54 -1.23 -9.39
N GLU A 90 -18.56 -0.54 -8.90
CA GLU A 90 -19.43 0.31 -9.72
C GLU A 90 -18.62 1.34 -10.49
N SER A 91 -17.74 2.07 -9.81
CA SER A 91 -16.84 3.03 -10.45
C SER A 91 -15.87 2.36 -11.43
N ALA A 92 -15.34 1.18 -11.10
CA ALA A 92 -14.47 0.43 -12.00
C ALA A 92 -15.15 0.07 -13.32
N THR A 93 -16.39 -0.43 -13.26
CA THR A 93 -17.17 -0.80 -14.44
C THR A 93 -17.67 0.39 -15.25
N GLU A 94 -17.78 1.55 -14.64
CA GLU A 94 -18.05 2.81 -15.33
C GLU A 94 -16.82 3.28 -16.10
N LEU A 95 -15.66 3.34 -15.44
CA LEU A 95 -14.39 3.78 -16.01
C LEU A 95 -13.85 2.81 -17.07
N MET A 96 -14.03 1.54 -16.87
CA MET A 96 -13.57 0.47 -17.76
C MET A 96 -14.73 -0.48 -18.08
N PRO A 97 -15.55 -0.17 -19.11
CA PRO A 97 -16.73 -0.97 -19.46
C PRO A 97 -16.48 -2.45 -19.76
N ALA A 98 -15.24 -2.81 -20.17
CA ALA A 98 -14.84 -4.20 -20.36
C ALA A 98 -14.96 -5.06 -19.08
N LEU A 99 -14.97 -4.44 -17.91
CA LEU A 99 -15.13 -5.15 -16.63
C LEU A 99 -16.57 -5.57 -16.33
N ARG A 100 -17.57 -5.05 -17.06
CA ARG A 100 -18.99 -5.32 -16.78
C ARG A 100 -19.38 -6.79 -16.95
N THR A 101 -18.63 -7.53 -17.74
CA THR A 101 -18.87 -8.96 -18.00
C THR A 101 -17.92 -9.89 -17.24
N ALA A 102 -17.10 -9.33 -16.36
CA ALA A 102 -16.11 -10.07 -15.60
C ALA A 102 -16.60 -10.40 -14.19
N ASP A 103 -16.24 -11.59 -13.73
CA ASP A 103 -16.33 -11.97 -12.32
C ASP A 103 -15.02 -11.66 -11.59
N LEU A 104 -15.07 -11.65 -10.26
CA LEU A 104 -13.91 -11.46 -9.40
C LEU A 104 -13.43 -12.81 -8.87
N VAL A 105 -12.25 -13.27 -9.32
CA VAL A 105 -11.69 -14.59 -8.96
C VAL A 105 -10.71 -14.53 -7.80
N THR A 106 -9.89 -13.48 -7.70
CA THR A 106 -9.02 -13.24 -6.55
C THR A 106 -9.53 -12.03 -5.80
N LYS A 107 -9.72 -12.16 -4.50
CA LYS A 107 -10.28 -11.11 -3.64
C LYS A 107 -9.64 -11.20 -2.27
N PHE A 108 -9.06 -10.10 -1.80
CA PHE A 108 -8.50 -10.01 -0.45
C PHE A 108 -8.44 -8.55 0.03
N ASN A 109 -8.36 -8.38 1.33
CA ASN A 109 -7.95 -7.12 1.93
C ASN A 109 -6.47 -7.22 2.26
N GLY A 110 -5.65 -6.42 1.57
CA GLY A 110 -4.26 -6.20 1.91
C GLY A 110 -4.12 -5.29 3.12
N MET A 111 -2.89 -5.07 3.57
CA MET A 111 -2.63 -4.20 4.71
C MET A 111 -1.65 -3.10 4.36
N PHE A 112 -1.99 -1.89 4.78
CA PHE A 112 -1.11 -0.75 4.82
C PHE A 112 -0.73 -0.42 6.26
N ALA A 113 0.44 0.19 6.43
CA ALA A 113 0.86 0.82 7.66
C ALA A 113 0.93 2.33 7.43
N PHE A 114 0.04 3.06 8.09
CA PHE A 114 -0.02 4.51 8.01
C PHE A 114 0.51 5.17 9.27
N THR A 115 1.21 6.27 9.09
CA THR A 115 1.49 7.24 10.14
C THR A 115 0.31 8.20 10.28
N ILE A 116 0.20 8.90 11.39
CA ILE A 116 -0.88 9.85 11.63
C ILE A 116 -0.86 11.04 10.64
N ASP A 117 0.30 11.38 10.13
CA ASP A 117 0.53 12.50 9.20
C ASP A 117 0.70 12.06 7.74
N GLY A 118 0.72 10.75 7.47
CA GLY A 118 0.88 10.20 6.13
C GLY A 118 2.31 10.21 5.60
N TYR A 119 3.28 10.78 6.32
CA TYR A 119 4.69 10.76 5.95
C TYR A 119 5.39 9.50 6.46
N PRO A 120 6.43 9.00 5.78
CA PRO A 120 7.23 7.87 6.27
C PRO A 120 7.93 8.20 7.60
N VAL A 121 8.36 7.16 8.31
CA VAL A 121 9.19 7.29 9.51
C VAL A 121 10.58 6.77 9.20
N MET A 122 11.53 7.69 9.08
CA MET A 122 12.91 7.44 8.66
C MET A 122 13.90 7.97 9.69
N GLY A 123 15.06 7.35 9.80
CA GLY A 123 16.15 7.81 10.66
C GLY A 123 16.56 6.82 11.74
N GLU A 124 17.57 7.20 12.51
CA GLU A 124 18.04 6.40 13.64
C GLU A 124 17.03 6.45 14.77
N THR A 125 16.72 5.28 15.33
CA THR A 125 15.81 5.17 16.47
C THR A 125 16.53 5.55 17.77
N PRO A 126 15.82 5.68 18.91
CA PRO A 126 16.47 5.85 20.22
C PRO A 126 17.44 4.72 20.61
N VAL A 127 17.44 3.60 19.88
CA VAL A 127 18.39 2.51 20.05
C VAL A 127 19.53 2.70 19.06
N ALA A 128 20.71 3.01 19.54
CA ALA A 128 21.88 3.27 18.72
C ALA A 128 22.16 2.13 17.70
N GLY A 129 22.38 2.49 16.46
CA GLY A 129 22.60 1.57 15.36
C GLY A 129 21.33 0.91 14.78
N LEU A 130 20.15 1.16 15.36
CA LEU A 130 18.88 0.69 14.82
C LEU A 130 18.19 1.81 14.05
N TRP A 131 17.98 1.57 12.76
CA TRP A 131 17.39 2.53 11.84
C TRP A 131 15.97 2.15 11.44
N SER A 132 15.10 3.12 11.25
CA SER A 132 13.75 2.98 10.73
C SER A 132 13.67 3.48 9.29
N CYS A 133 12.91 2.78 8.46
CA CYS A 133 12.52 3.21 7.12
C CYS A 133 11.18 2.54 6.79
N VAL A 134 10.09 3.08 7.35
CA VAL A 134 8.75 2.45 7.31
C VAL A 134 7.66 3.46 6.93
N GLY A 135 6.48 2.97 6.57
CA GLY A 135 5.35 3.80 6.14
C GLY A 135 5.56 4.40 4.74
N LEU A 136 6.39 3.76 3.92
CA LEU A 136 6.72 4.21 2.57
C LEU A 136 5.75 3.66 1.53
N TRP A 137 5.40 4.50 0.58
CA TRP A 137 4.82 4.01 -0.67
C TRP A 137 5.91 3.33 -1.52
N LEU A 138 5.53 2.28 -2.23
CA LEU A 138 6.46 1.53 -3.10
C LEU A 138 7.21 2.43 -4.09
N THR A 139 6.54 3.45 -4.62
CA THR A 139 7.11 4.43 -5.54
C THR A 139 8.20 5.31 -4.93
N HIS A 140 8.26 5.43 -3.61
CA HIS A 140 9.26 6.22 -2.89
C HIS A 140 10.47 5.38 -2.42
N ALA A 141 10.36 4.04 -2.47
CA ALA A 141 11.32 3.13 -1.85
C ALA A 141 12.77 3.34 -2.33
N GLY A 142 12.98 3.58 -3.62
CA GLY A 142 14.33 3.81 -4.17
C GLY A 142 14.99 5.08 -3.63
N GLY A 143 14.25 6.19 -3.60
CA GLY A 143 14.73 7.46 -3.04
C GLY A 143 14.98 7.38 -1.53
N ALA A 144 14.06 6.75 -0.80
CA ALA A 144 14.17 6.56 0.64
C ALA A 144 15.37 5.67 1.01
N ALA A 145 15.59 4.58 0.27
CA ALA A 145 16.73 3.70 0.49
C ALA A 145 18.07 4.43 0.28
N ARG A 146 18.16 5.24 -0.76
CA ARG A 146 19.35 6.08 -1.00
C ARG A 146 19.56 7.07 0.14
N ALA A 147 18.52 7.79 0.54
CA ALA A 147 18.63 8.81 1.59
C ALA A 147 19.01 8.21 2.95
N ILE A 148 18.47 7.04 3.31
CA ILE A 148 18.88 6.31 4.53
C ILE A 148 20.33 5.88 4.44
N ALA A 149 20.79 5.36 3.30
CA ALA A 149 22.17 4.94 3.12
C ALA A 149 23.15 6.12 3.28
N GLU A 150 22.85 7.27 2.65
CA GLU A 150 23.62 8.51 2.82
C GLU A 150 23.64 8.95 4.31
N TRP A 151 22.48 8.94 4.95
CA TRP A 151 22.38 9.34 6.37
C TRP A 151 23.20 8.42 7.30
N MET A 152 23.16 7.10 7.06
CA MET A 152 23.94 6.12 7.84
C MET A 152 25.46 6.25 7.64
N THR A 153 25.90 6.62 6.43
CA THR A 153 27.34 6.64 6.08
C THR A 153 27.98 8.02 6.22
N GLU A 154 27.22 9.09 5.99
CA GLU A 154 27.71 10.45 5.93
C GLU A 154 27.19 11.33 7.10
N GLY A 155 26.28 10.78 7.91
CA GLY A 155 25.69 11.48 9.07
C GLY A 155 24.55 12.44 8.70
N THR A 156 24.30 12.66 7.40
CA THR A 156 23.21 13.52 6.91
C THR A 156 22.77 13.09 5.51
N PRO A 157 21.47 13.08 5.21
CA PRO A 157 21.00 12.83 3.86
C PRO A 157 21.19 14.05 2.96
N SER A 158 21.31 13.84 1.63
CA SER A 158 21.43 14.91 0.64
C SER A 158 20.13 15.67 0.41
N MET A 159 19.00 15.15 0.86
CA MET A 159 17.67 15.76 0.76
C MET A 159 17.11 16.11 2.13
N ASP A 160 16.20 17.09 2.17
CA ASP A 160 15.50 17.46 3.40
C ASP A 160 14.48 16.36 3.78
N LEU A 161 14.73 15.67 4.87
CA LEU A 161 13.88 14.61 5.42
C LEU A 161 13.20 14.99 6.75
N ARG A 162 13.16 16.27 7.13
CA ARG A 162 12.58 16.70 8.42
C ARG A 162 11.15 16.22 8.61
N GLU A 163 10.33 16.21 7.56
CA GLU A 163 8.96 15.69 7.59
C GLU A 163 8.88 14.17 7.70
N ALA A 164 9.96 13.47 7.37
CA ALA A 164 10.06 12.01 7.48
C ALA A 164 10.87 11.54 8.69
N ASP A 165 11.57 12.44 9.38
CA ASP A 165 12.44 12.10 10.49
C ASP A 165 11.64 11.48 11.65
N ILE A 166 12.12 10.35 12.19
CA ILE A 166 11.51 9.67 13.33
C ILE A 166 11.42 10.58 14.57
N THR A 167 12.33 11.54 14.71
CA THR A 167 12.38 12.47 15.85
C THR A 167 11.25 13.50 15.84
N ARG A 168 10.47 13.60 14.75
CA ARG A 168 9.27 14.47 14.72
C ARG A 168 8.17 14.01 15.66
N PHE A 169 8.19 12.74 16.05
CA PHE A 169 7.25 12.20 17.03
C PHE A 169 7.79 12.29 18.45
N GLN A 170 6.95 12.70 19.36
CA GLN A 170 7.30 12.75 20.77
C GLN A 170 7.19 11.35 21.41
N PRO A 171 7.98 11.04 22.46
CA PRO A 171 7.97 9.70 23.08
C PRO A 171 6.60 9.24 23.62
N HIS A 172 5.67 10.18 23.83
CA HIS A 172 4.32 9.87 24.33
C HIS A 172 3.28 9.63 23.21
N GLN A 173 3.64 9.82 21.95
CA GLN A 173 2.82 9.54 20.78
C GLN A 173 3.03 8.10 20.32
#